data_e76404d28b4512cdd1201207de8d5e94
#
_entry.id   e76404d28b4512cdd1201207de8d5e94
#
_cell.length_a   1.000
_cell.length_b   1.000
_cell.length_c   1.000
_cell.angle_alpha   90.00
_cell.angle_beta   90.00
_cell.angle_gamma   90.00
#
_symmetry.space_group_name_H-M   'P 1'
#
loop_
_entity.id
_entity.type
_entity.pdbx_description
1 polymer ?
#
loop_
_entity_poly.entity_id
_entity_poly.type
_entity_poly.pdbx_seq_one_letter_code
_entity_poly.pdbx_strand_id
1 'polypeptide(L)' 'MAKLKMIKLPKAPKASASVATKERYLQRVAELKKVNAQRAALNRKSEELDKRIAAARQAFRK' A
#
# COMPACT_ATOMS: atom_id res chain seq x y z
N MET A 1 5.63 12.55 7.97
CA MET A 1 6.18 11.22 7.68
C MET A 1 6.07 10.91 6.21
N ALA A 2 7.04 10.16 5.67
CA ALA A 2 6.99 9.78 4.26
C ALA A 2 5.90 8.75 4.02
N LYS A 3 5.20 8.87 2.91
CA LYS A 3 4.19 7.89 2.52
C LYS A 3 4.87 6.62 2.02
N LEU A 4 4.31 5.48 2.36
CA LEU A 4 4.76 4.20 1.85
C LEU A 4 4.36 4.08 0.38
N LYS A 5 5.31 3.64 -0.44
CA LYS A 5 5.04 3.44 -1.86
C LYS A 5 4.24 2.17 -2.08
N MET A 6 3.27 2.24 -2.98
CA MET A 6 2.52 1.05 -3.39
C MET A 6 3.36 0.19 -4.32
N ILE A 7 3.18 -1.13 -4.21
CA ILE A 7 3.84 -2.07 -5.09
C ILE A 7 3.12 -2.08 -6.44
N LYS A 8 3.89 -2.00 -7.52
CA LYS A 8 3.33 -2.06 -8.87
C LYS A 8 2.91 -3.48 -9.22
N LEU A 9 1.86 -3.59 -10.03
CA LEU A 9 1.39 -4.88 -10.53
C LEU A 9 2.52 -5.53 -11.36
N PRO A 10 2.90 -6.78 -11.04
CA PRO A 10 3.90 -7.48 -11.85
C PRO A 10 3.35 -7.80 -13.24
N LYS A 11 4.26 -7.99 -14.19
CA LYS A 11 3.90 -8.31 -15.57
C LYS A 11 3.14 -9.63 -15.62
N ALA A 12 1.99 -9.63 -16.31
CA ALA A 12 1.17 -10.82 -16.46
C ALA A 12 1.89 -11.88 -17.32
N PRO A 13 1.69 -13.18 -17.05
CA PRO A 13 2.23 -14.23 -17.88
C PRO A 13 1.57 -14.22 -19.27
N LYS A 14 2.26 -14.78 -20.27
CA LYS A 14 1.73 -14.90 -21.61
C LYS A 14 0.50 -15.83 -21.62
N ALA A 15 -0.39 -15.63 -22.60
CA ALA A 15 -1.56 -16.47 -22.76
C ALA A 15 -1.20 -17.95 -22.92
N SER A 16 -0.02 -18.24 -23.51
CA SER A 16 0.50 -19.60 -23.70
C SER A 16 1.15 -20.20 -22.45
N ALA A 17 1.26 -19.44 -21.34
CA ALA A 17 1.86 -19.94 -20.12
C ALA A 17 1.03 -21.09 -19.52
N SER A 18 1.70 -21.97 -18.74
CA SER A 18 1.02 -23.09 -18.09
C SER A 18 0.01 -22.62 -17.06
N VAL A 19 -0.93 -23.49 -16.72
CA VAL A 19 -1.94 -23.22 -15.69
C VAL A 19 -1.26 -22.94 -14.35
N ALA A 20 -0.24 -23.70 -14.00
CA ALA A 20 0.51 -23.49 -12.76
C ALA A 20 1.15 -22.10 -12.70
N THR A 21 1.70 -21.62 -13.80
CA THR A 21 2.29 -20.27 -13.86
C THR A 21 1.25 -19.20 -13.66
N LYS A 22 0.09 -19.35 -14.30
CA LYS A 22 -1.03 -18.40 -14.16
C LYS A 22 -1.57 -18.38 -12.73
N GLU A 23 -1.70 -19.53 -12.09
CA GLU A 23 -2.16 -19.62 -10.70
C GLU A 23 -1.18 -18.96 -9.74
N ARG A 24 0.12 -19.20 -9.91
CA ARG A 24 1.15 -18.54 -9.10
C ARG A 24 1.10 -17.04 -9.24
N TYR A 25 0.91 -16.55 -10.46
CA TYR A 25 0.77 -15.12 -10.70
C TYR A 25 -0.42 -14.53 -9.94
N LEU A 26 -1.58 -15.18 -10.00
CA LEU A 26 -2.78 -14.71 -9.30
C LEU A 26 -2.60 -14.73 -7.78
N GLN A 27 -1.92 -15.76 -7.23
CA GLN A 27 -1.62 -15.82 -5.80
C GLN A 27 -0.71 -14.65 -5.39
N ARG A 28 0.31 -14.36 -6.20
CA ARG A 28 1.21 -13.25 -5.94
C ARG A 28 0.48 -11.91 -6.00
N VAL A 29 -0.40 -11.72 -6.97
CA VAL A 29 -1.22 -10.52 -7.08
C VAL A 29 -2.11 -10.34 -5.84
N ALA A 30 -2.72 -11.42 -5.35
CA ALA A 30 -3.54 -11.38 -4.15
C ALA A 30 -2.73 -10.95 -2.92
N GLU A 31 -1.51 -11.48 -2.76
CA GLU A 31 -0.60 -11.09 -1.68
C GLU A 31 -0.20 -9.61 -1.79
N LEU A 32 0.13 -9.15 -2.98
CA LEU A 32 0.49 -7.75 -3.22
C LEU A 32 -0.68 -6.81 -2.95
N LYS A 33 -1.89 -7.23 -3.27
CA LYS A 33 -3.11 -6.47 -2.93
C LYS A 33 -3.24 -6.28 -1.43
N LYS A 34 -2.99 -7.33 -0.64
CA LYS A 34 -3.03 -7.24 0.83
C LYS A 34 -1.99 -6.25 1.35
N VAL A 35 -0.76 -6.35 0.84
CA VAL A 35 0.32 -5.45 1.24
C VAL A 35 -0.04 -4.00 0.90
N ASN A 36 -0.55 -3.76 -0.30
CA ASN A 36 -0.96 -2.42 -0.72
C ASN A 36 -2.11 -1.87 0.13
N ALA A 37 -3.07 -2.72 0.49
CA ALA A 37 -4.17 -2.31 1.37
C ALA A 37 -3.66 -1.92 2.75
N GLN A 38 -2.70 -2.68 3.31
CA GLN A 38 -2.06 -2.36 4.58
C GLN A 38 -1.29 -1.04 4.50
N ARG A 39 -0.54 -0.84 3.42
CA ARG A 39 0.22 0.41 3.22
C ARG A 39 -0.71 1.61 3.06
N ALA A 40 -1.81 1.46 2.33
CA ALA A 40 -2.81 2.50 2.19
C ALA A 40 -3.42 2.89 3.54
N ALA A 41 -3.75 1.89 4.37
CA ALA A 41 -4.28 2.14 5.71
C ALA A 41 -3.27 2.86 6.59
N LEU A 42 -1.99 2.47 6.53
CA LEU A 42 -0.93 3.13 7.28
C LEU A 42 -0.71 4.56 6.80
N ASN A 43 -0.78 4.81 5.50
CA ASN A 43 -0.65 6.15 4.95
C ASN A 43 -1.78 7.06 5.43
N ARG A 44 -3.02 6.57 5.46
CA ARG A 44 -4.16 7.32 5.98
C ARG A 44 -3.99 7.65 7.46
N LYS A 45 -3.56 6.66 8.24
CA LYS A 45 -3.31 6.85 9.67
C LYS A 45 -2.21 7.87 9.91
N SER A 46 -1.13 7.79 9.12
CA SER A 46 -0.04 8.75 9.19
C SER A 46 -0.51 10.17 8.91
N GLU A 47 -1.31 10.37 7.85
CA GLU A 47 -1.85 11.69 7.52
C GLU A 47 -2.73 12.23 8.64
N GLU A 48 -3.58 11.39 9.24
CA GLU A 48 -4.43 11.77 10.35
C GLU A 48 -3.61 12.19 11.57
N LEU A 49 -2.57 11.40 11.88
CA LEU A 49 -1.67 11.72 12.99
C LEU A 49 -0.92 13.02 12.74
N ASP A 50 -0.48 13.27 11.51
CA ASP A 50 0.20 14.51 11.16
C ASP A 50 -0.71 15.72 11.38
N LYS A 51 -1.98 15.61 11.05
CA LYS A 51 -2.97 16.67 11.31
C LYS A 51 -3.15 16.92 12.81
N ARG A 52 -3.20 15.86 13.60
CA ARG A 52 -3.31 15.95 15.07
C ARG A 52 -2.08 16.62 15.67
N ILE A 53 -0.90 16.25 15.18
CA ILE A 53 0.36 16.85 15.62
C ILE A 53 0.38 18.35 15.30
N ALA A 54 -0.03 18.71 14.09
CA ALA A 54 -0.09 20.12 13.69
C ALA A 54 -1.07 20.92 14.58
N ALA A 55 -2.23 20.34 14.89
CA ALA A 55 -3.22 20.97 15.78
C ALA A 55 -2.67 21.13 17.20
N ALA A 56 -1.97 20.12 17.72
CA ALA A 56 -1.36 20.18 19.03
C ALA A 56 -0.27 21.27 19.09
N ARG A 57 0.54 21.38 18.04
CA ARG A 57 1.57 22.44 17.97
C ARG A 57 0.95 23.82 18.00
N GLN A 58 -0.16 24.01 17.29
CA GLN A 58 -0.87 25.30 17.30
C GLN A 58 -1.45 25.63 18.66
N ALA A 59 -2.00 24.64 19.37
CA ALA A 59 -2.57 24.83 20.70
C ALA A 59 -1.53 25.34 21.72
N PHE A 60 -0.26 24.99 21.54
CA PHE A 60 0.82 25.43 22.43
C PHE A 60 1.63 26.61 21.90
N ARG A 61 1.22 27.15 20.77
CA ARG A 61 1.85 28.34 20.19
C ARG A 61 1.36 29.59 20.91
N LYS A 62 2.29 30.38 21.37
CA LYS A 62 1.97 31.68 21.98
C LYS A 62 2.20 32.82 21.00
#